data_77485a1bd684b903ec49e5c6d4a8bd8c
#
_entry.id   77485a1bd684b903ec49e5c6d4a8bd8c
#
_cell.length_a   1.000
_cell.length_b   1.000
_cell.length_c   1.000
_cell.angle_alpha   90.00
_cell.angle_beta   90.00
_cell.angle_gamma   90.00
#
_symmetry.space_group_name_H-M   'P 1'
#
loop_
_entity.id
_entity.type
_entity.pdbx_description
1 polymer ?
#
loop_
_entity_poly.entity_id
_entity_poly.type
_entity_poly.pdbx_seq_one_letter_code
_entity_poly.pdbx_strand_id
1 'polypeptide(L)'
;MHTGRITRAWLRGLPLDTGTRHQQSENFLPLSVRNGLPALTEQLDALLRLRSEHPAGDGSARLLVELADGQMVESVLLPRGGLCVSSQVGCAVGCVFCMTGKSGLLRQLGSAEIVAQVALARRFRPVKKVVFMGMGEPAHNLDNVLEAIDLLGTEGGIGQKNLVFSTVGDPRVFERLPQQQIKPALALSLHSTNAERRRQLLPRAPRIDPQELMELGEACARAVDYPIQYQWTLLAGINDSQEEMDGILRLFKGKYAVLNLIPYNSLEDDEFQRPAGERIVQMVRYLHSRGVLTKVRNSAGQDIDGGCGQLRARAVELVNTSRLKRLPT
;
A
#
# COMPACT_ATOMS: atom_id res chain seq x y z
N MET A 1 -20.41 -23.10 -1.31
CA MET A 1 -21.42 -22.01 -1.43
C MET A 1 -21.49 -21.12 -0.19
N HIS A 2 -21.56 -21.69 1.06
CA HIS A 2 -21.67 -20.87 2.29
C HIS A 2 -20.38 -20.12 2.62
N THR A 3 -19.21 -20.75 2.47
CA THR A 3 -17.91 -20.13 2.72
C THR A 3 -17.74 -18.80 1.97
N GLY A 4 -17.97 -18.77 0.65
CA GLY A 4 -17.83 -17.53 -0.11
C GLY A 4 -18.81 -16.42 0.32
N ARG A 5 -20.01 -16.76 0.83
CA ARG A 5 -20.93 -15.75 1.40
C ARG A 5 -20.37 -15.16 2.68
N ILE A 6 -19.90 -15.98 3.59
CA ILE A 6 -19.33 -15.57 4.87
C ILE A 6 -18.08 -14.73 4.65
N THR A 7 -17.15 -15.19 3.80
CA THR A 7 -15.95 -14.44 3.41
C THR A 7 -16.33 -13.08 2.82
N ARG A 8 -17.33 -13.04 1.94
CA ARG A 8 -17.80 -11.79 1.33
C ARG A 8 -18.40 -10.83 2.36
N ALA A 9 -19.19 -11.32 3.32
CA ALA A 9 -19.74 -10.51 4.40
C ALA A 9 -18.60 -9.91 5.24
N TRP A 10 -17.66 -10.75 5.68
CA TRP A 10 -16.47 -10.31 6.43
C TRP A 10 -15.67 -9.23 5.68
N LEU A 11 -15.30 -9.50 4.43
CA LEU A 11 -14.53 -8.58 3.59
C LEU A 11 -15.23 -7.24 3.33
N ARG A 12 -16.55 -7.22 3.45
CA ARG A 12 -17.35 -5.99 3.32
C ARG A 12 -17.54 -5.25 4.65
N GLY A 13 -17.00 -5.77 5.74
CA GLY A 13 -17.19 -5.21 7.08
C GLY A 13 -18.62 -5.38 7.59
N LEU A 14 -19.34 -6.40 7.11
CA LEU A 14 -20.71 -6.73 7.49
C LEU A 14 -20.75 -7.92 8.46
N PRO A 15 -21.82 -8.07 9.26
CA PRO A 15 -22.04 -9.28 10.05
C PRO A 15 -21.98 -10.53 9.16
N LEU A 16 -21.41 -11.62 9.66
CA LEU A 16 -21.16 -12.84 8.87
C LEU A 16 -22.44 -13.54 8.40
N ASP A 17 -23.55 -13.27 9.06
CA ASP A 17 -24.88 -13.77 8.76
C ASP A 17 -25.66 -12.85 7.78
N THR A 18 -25.01 -11.84 7.20
CA THR A 18 -25.65 -10.91 6.28
C THR A 18 -26.03 -11.61 4.99
N GLY A 19 -27.34 -11.63 4.70
CA GLY A 19 -27.92 -12.13 3.44
C GLY A 19 -27.96 -11.09 2.33
N THR A 20 -28.32 -11.57 1.13
CA THR A 20 -28.66 -10.68 0.01
C THR A 20 -30.12 -10.21 0.15
N ARG A 21 -30.41 -8.94 -0.12
CA ARG A 21 -31.78 -8.39 -0.15
C ARG A 21 -32.58 -8.56 1.15
N HIS A 22 -31.95 -8.31 2.31
CA HIS A 22 -32.59 -8.44 3.63
C HIS A 22 -33.08 -9.87 3.98
N GLN A 23 -32.54 -10.92 3.34
CA GLN A 23 -32.84 -12.28 3.73
C GLN A 23 -32.32 -12.58 5.15
N GLN A 24 -33.16 -13.20 5.98
CA GLN A 24 -32.74 -13.69 7.28
C GLN A 24 -31.78 -14.89 7.11
N SER A 25 -30.78 -15.01 7.98
CA SER A 25 -29.74 -16.05 7.89
C SER A 25 -30.31 -17.47 7.85
N GLU A 26 -31.45 -17.70 8.47
CA GLU A 26 -32.18 -18.97 8.50
C GLU A 26 -32.58 -19.48 7.10
N ASN A 27 -32.78 -18.56 6.16
CA ASN A 27 -33.24 -18.90 4.81
C ASN A 27 -32.09 -19.30 3.86
N PHE A 28 -30.82 -19.16 4.30
CA PHE A 28 -29.68 -19.45 3.41
C PHE A 28 -28.46 -20.06 4.08
N LEU A 29 -28.40 -20.11 5.44
CA LEU A 29 -27.33 -20.77 6.20
C LEU A 29 -27.89 -21.96 6.99
N PRO A 30 -27.32 -23.17 6.83
CA PRO A 30 -27.65 -24.30 7.68
C PRO A 30 -27.45 -24.00 9.18
N LEU A 31 -28.21 -24.64 10.03
CA LEU A 31 -28.16 -24.45 11.48
C LEU A 31 -26.74 -24.65 12.02
N SER A 32 -26.04 -25.69 11.57
CA SER A 32 -24.66 -25.99 11.97
C SER A 32 -23.70 -24.84 11.63
N VAL A 33 -23.87 -24.20 10.49
CA VAL A 33 -23.07 -23.03 10.09
C VAL A 33 -23.41 -21.85 10.98
N ARG A 34 -24.70 -21.55 11.20
CA ARG A 34 -25.14 -20.44 12.05
C ARG A 34 -24.59 -20.56 13.48
N ASN A 35 -24.63 -21.77 14.04
CA ASN A 35 -24.09 -22.04 15.38
C ASN A 35 -22.58 -21.83 15.48
N GLY A 36 -21.82 -21.96 14.36
CA GLY A 36 -20.39 -21.71 14.30
C GLY A 36 -20.00 -20.25 14.06
N LEU A 37 -20.93 -19.37 13.63
CA LEU A 37 -20.62 -17.98 13.30
C LEU A 37 -20.07 -17.16 14.47
N PRO A 38 -20.56 -17.28 15.72
CA PRO A 38 -19.99 -16.51 16.83
C PRO A 38 -18.51 -16.81 17.06
N ALA A 39 -18.13 -18.09 17.10
CA ALA A 39 -16.73 -18.50 17.27
C ALA A 39 -15.86 -18.06 16.08
N LEU A 40 -16.37 -18.14 14.85
CA LEU A 40 -15.67 -17.64 13.67
C LEU A 40 -15.49 -16.12 13.71
N THR A 41 -16.50 -15.37 14.15
CA THR A 41 -16.41 -13.92 14.30
C THR A 41 -15.32 -13.55 15.28
N GLU A 42 -15.27 -14.23 16.44
CA GLU A 42 -14.22 -14.03 17.44
C GLU A 42 -12.82 -14.31 16.87
N GLN A 43 -12.66 -15.41 16.13
CA GLN A 43 -11.38 -15.73 15.46
C GLN A 43 -10.97 -14.67 14.43
N LEU A 44 -11.91 -14.18 13.61
CA LEU A 44 -11.64 -13.15 12.62
C LEU A 44 -11.33 -11.79 13.26
N ASP A 45 -12.02 -11.43 14.34
CA ASP A 45 -11.75 -10.20 15.10
C ASP A 45 -10.43 -10.29 15.90
N ALA A 46 -9.97 -11.49 16.22
CA ALA A 46 -8.68 -11.71 16.86
C ALA A 46 -7.49 -11.56 15.90
N LEU A 47 -7.69 -11.64 14.58
CA LEU A 47 -6.60 -11.44 13.59
C LEU A 47 -5.90 -10.09 13.77
N LEU A 48 -6.70 -9.04 14.05
CA LEU A 48 -6.17 -7.71 14.32
C LEU A 48 -7.15 -6.84 15.11
N ARG A 49 -6.60 -5.93 15.93
CA ARG A 49 -7.34 -4.98 16.74
C ARG A 49 -6.88 -3.56 16.46
N LEU A 50 -7.81 -2.63 16.28
CA LEU A 50 -7.47 -1.22 16.20
C LEU A 50 -6.97 -0.74 17.57
N ARG A 51 -5.74 -0.19 17.61
CA ARG A 51 -5.16 0.43 18.81
C ARG A 51 -5.38 1.91 18.86
N SER A 52 -5.19 2.58 17.74
CA SER A 52 -5.46 4.02 17.63
C SER A 52 -5.76 4.42 16.19
N GLU A 53 -6.54 5.50 16.07
CA GLU A 53 -6.82 6.18 14.81
C GLU A 53 -6.30 7.63 14.92
N HIS A 54 -5.58 8.05 13.88
CA HIS A 54 -5.03 9.40 13.78
C HIS A 54 -5.58 10.06 12.51
N PRO A 55 -6.64 10.86 12.61
CA PRO A 55 -7.21 11.57 11.47
C PRO A 55 -6.32 12.74 11.04
N ALA A 56 -6.19 12.97 9.73
CA ALA A 56 -5.51 14.09 9.13
C ALA A 56 -6.46 15.10 8.53
N GLY A 57 -5.99 16.33 8.33
CA GLY A 57 -6.77 17.42 7.75
C GLY A 57 -7.19 17.21 6.29
N ASP A 58 -6.51 16.35 5.53
CA ASP A 58 -6.81 16.01 4.15
C ASP A 58 -7.90 14.91 3.98
N GLY A 59 -8.48 14.45 5.09
CA GLY A 59 -9.48 13.38 5.13
C GLY A 59 -8.90 11.98 5.11
N SER A 60 -7.58 11.82 5.20
CA SER A 60 -6.93 10.54 5.49
C SER A 60 -6.95 10.23 6.99
N ALA A 61 -6.66 8.98 7.35
CA ALA A 61 -6.42 8.60 8.74
C ALA A 61 -5.41 7.44 8.80
N ARG A 62 -4.44 7.53 9.70
CA ARG A 62 -3.51 6.45 10.00
C ARG A 62 -4.10 5.58 11.11
N LEU A 63 -4.16 4.29 10.86
CA LEU A 63 -4.65 3.27 11.79
C LEU A 63 -3.46 2.48 12.32
N LEU A 64 -3.23 2.52 13.61
CA LEU A 64 -2.31 1.60 14.29
C LEU A 64 -3.08 0.34 14.67
N VAL A 65 -2.61 -0.79 14.20
CA VAL A 65 -3.31 -2.08 14.31
C VAL A 65 -2.40 -3.09 15.00
N GLU A 66 -2.91 -3.77 16.01
CA GLU A 66 -2.26 -4.87 16.70
C GLU A 66 -2.71 -6.20 16.10
N LEU A 67 -1.76 -7.05 15.81
CA LEU A 67 -1.95 -8.43 15.33
C LEU A 67 -2.12 -9.39 16.52
N ALA A 68 -2.59 -10.63 16.26
CA ALA A 68 -2.86 -11.63 17.30
C ALA A 68 -1.63 -11.99 18.16
N ASP A 69 -0.42 -11.80 17.62
CA ASP A 69 0.85 -12.05 18.33
C ASP A 69 1.40 -10.82 19.08
N GLY A 70 0.64 -9.72 19.13
CA GLY A 70 1.04 -8.47 19.77
C GLY A 70 1.93 -7.56 18.92
N GLN A 71 2.32 -7.99 17.71
CA GLN A 71 3.05 -7.12 16.78
C GLN A 71 2.12 -6.03 16.22
N MET A 72 2.72 -4.91 15.82
CA MET A 72 1.97 -3.76 15.31
C MET A 72 2.26 -3.53 13.83
N VAL A 73 1.23 -3.16 13.09
CA VAL A 73 1.35 -2.61 11.74
C VAL A 73 0.47 -1.38 11.59
N GLU A 74 0.72 -0.61 10.55
CA GLU A 74 -0.08 0.56 10.24
C GLU A 74 -0.76 0.41 8.88
N SER A 75 -1.99 0.87 8.81
CA SER A 75 -2.74 1.07 7.56
C SER A 75 -3.12 2.54 7.44
N VAL A 76 -3.29 3.03 6.22
CA VAL A 76 -3.70 4.42 6.01
C VAL A 76 -4.96 4.46 5.17
N LEU A 77 -6.02 4.96 5.78
CA LEU A 77 -7.22 5.35 5.06
C LEU A 77 -6.89 6.57 4.19
N LEU A 78 -6.96 6.38 2.89
CA LEU A 78 -6.68 7.43 1.92
C LEU A 78 -7.97 8.19 1.54
N PRO A 79 -7.88 9.44 1.10
CA PRO A 79 -9.03 10.14 0.53
C PRO A 79 -9.69 9.34 -0.60
N ARG A 80 -10.98 9.62 -0.86
CA ARG A 80 -11.75 9.02 -1.98
C ARG A 80 -11.90 7.49 -1.91
N GLY A 81 -11.89 6.91 -0.70
CA GLY A 81 -12.14 5.47 -0.51
C GLY A 81 -10.95 4.58 -0.86
N GLY A 82 -9.72 5.07 -0.72
CA GLY A 82 -8.51 4.27 -0.80
C GLY A 82 -8.08 3.74 0.57
N LEU A 83 -7.32 2.64 0.56
CA LEU A 83 -6.63 2.10 1.74
C LEU A 83 -5.22 1.68 1.34
N CYS A 84 -4.23 2.14 2.09
CA CYS A 84 -2.87 1.63 2.05
C CYS A 84 -2.73 0.54 3.12
N VAL A 85 -2.35 -0.68 2.71
CA VAL A 85 -2.21 -1.83 3.60
C VAL A 85 -0.76 -2.26 3.72
N SER A 86 -0.42 -2.83 4.88
CA SER A 86 0.87 -3.43 5.18
C SER A 86 0.88 -4.92 4.83
N SER A 87 2.03 -5.42 4.39
CA SER A 87 2.26 -6.82 4.04
C SER A 87 3.27 -7.51 4.95
N GLN A 88 3.97 -6.75 5.81
CA GLN A 88 5.01 -7.25 6.72
C GLN A 88 5.02 -6.43 8.00
N VAL A 89 5.54 -7.00 9.07
CA VAL A 89 6.00 -6.26 10.25
C VAL A 89 7.47 -5.89 10.00
N GLY A 90 7.72 -4.60 9.72
CA GLY A 90 9.02 -4.13 9.25
C GLY A 90 9.26 -4.38 7.75
N CYS A 91 10.49 -4.20 7.27
CA CYS A 91 10.84 -4.40 5.85
C CYS A 91 12.33 -4.70 5.70
N ALA A 92 12.66 -5.74 4.92
CA ALA A 92 14.06 -6.12 4.68
C ALA A 92 14.77 -5.24 3.65
N VAL A 93 14.07 -4.50 2.80
CA VAL A 93 14.70 -3.72 1.70
C VAL A 93 15.61 -2.61 2.24
N GLY A 94 15.20 -1.93 3.30
CA GLY A 94 16.00 -0.90 3.96
C GLY A 94 16.19 0.35 3.09
N CYS A 95 15.15 0.75 2.33
CA CYS A 95 15.18 2.01 1.56
C CYS A 95 15.59 3.16 2.49
N VAL A 96 16.60 3.94 2.09
CA VAL A 96 17.21 4.98 2.96
C VAL A 96 16.25 6.09 3.37
N PHE A 97 15.19 6.31 2.58
CA PHE A 97 14.14 7.30 2.81
C PHE A 97 12.86 6.71 3.44
N CYS A 98 12.91 5.53 4.07
CA CYS A 98 11.73 4.84 4.60
C CYS A 98 11.95 4.34 6.03
N MET A 99 11.07 4.77 6.94
CA MET A 99 11.12 4.38 8.35
C MET A 99 10.90 2.89 8.57
N THR A 100 10.03 2.26 7.78
CA THR A 100 9.73 0.83 7.92
C THR A 100 10.97 -0.06 7.78
N GLY A 101 11.94 0.36 6.95
CA GLY A 101 13.18 -0.38 6.72
C GLY A 101 14.25 -0.23 7.81
N LYS A 102 14.13 0.79 8.68
CA LYS A 102 15.16 1.07 9.71
C LYS A 102 15.30 -0.05 10.74
N SER A 103 14.19 -0.69 11.12
CA SER A 103 14.18 -1.79 12.10
C SER A 103 14.33 -3.18 11.47
N GLY A 104 14.46 -3.27 10.14
CA GLY A 104 14.50 -4.55 9.43
C GLY A 104 13.15 -5.25 9.36
N LEU A 105 13.15 -6.51 8.94
CA LEU A 105 11.98 -7.37 8.85
C LEU A 105 11.87 -8.22 10.11
N LEU A 106 10.71 -8.22 10.75
CA LEU A 106 10.40 -9.10 11.88
C LEU A 106 9.66 -10.35 11.38
N ARG A 107 8.54 -10.20 10.65
CA ARG A 107 7.82 -11.31 10.02
C ARG A 107 6.95 -10.90 8.84
N GLN A 108 6.54 -11.89 8.09
CA GLN A 108 5.51 -11.78 7.06
C GLN A 108 4.11 -11.71 7.69
N LEU A 109 3.17 -11.01 7.04
CA LEU A 109 1.76 -11.10 7.34
C LEU A 109 1.12 -12.23 6.53
N GLY A 110 0.25 -13.01 7.15
CA GLY A 110 -0.59 -13.95 6.42
C GLY A 110 -1.64 -13.25 5.55
N SER A 111 -2.14 -13.91 4.54
CA SER A 111 -3.18 -13.38 3.65
C SER A 111 -4.41 -12.89 4.42
N ALA A 112 -4.84 -13.64 5.44
CA ALA A 112 -5.95 -13.29 6.32
C ALA A 112 -5.67 -11.97 7.09
N GLU A 113 -4.46 -11.76 7.62
CA GLU A 113 -4.07 -10.52 8.32
C GLU A 113 -4.03 -9.31 7.36
N ILE A 114 -3.59 -9.53 6.12
CA ILE A 114 -3.59 -8.49 5.09
C ILE A 114 -5.04 -8.06 4.76
N VAL A 115 -5.91 -9.04 4.53
CA VAL A 115 -7.31 -8.81 4.17
C VAL A 115 -8.10 -8.22 5.34
N ALA A 116 -7.80 -8.64 6.58
CA ALA A 116 -8.44 -8.12 7.78
C ALA A 116 -8.26 -6.61 7.95
N GLN A 117 -7.13 -6.02 7.47
CA GLN A 117 -6.96 -4.55 7.44
C GLN A 117 -8.05 -3.89 6.58
N VAL A 118 -8.42 -4.51 5.46
CA VAL A 118 -9.49 -3.99 4.58
C VAL A 118 -10.86 -4.17 5.23
N ALA A 119 -11.13 -5.33 5.84
CA ALA A 119 -12.38 -5.60 6.56
C ALA A 119 -12.57 -4.61 7.73
N LEU A 120 -11.52 -4.34 8.51
CA LEU A 120 -11.52 -3.33 9.57
C LEU A 120 -11.80 -1.93 9.00
N ALA A 121 -11.07 -1.52 7.97
CA ALA A 121 -11.22 -0.19 7.36
C ALA A 121 -12.63 0.05 6.82
N ARG A 122 -13.29 -0.98 6.30
CA ARG A 122 -14.66 -0.92 5.80
C ARG A 122 -15.72 -0.72 6.88
N ARG A 123 -15.40 -0.96 8.15
CA ARG A 123 -16.27 -0.61 9.28
C ARG A 123 -16.34 0.91 9.51
N PHE A 124 -15.34 1.67 9.06
CA PHE A 124 -15.29 3.13 9.18
C PHE A 124 -15.86 3.84 7.95
N ARG A 125 -15.45 3.39 6.76
CA ARG A 125 -15.88 3.98 5.48
C ARG A 125 -15.69 3.03 4.31
N PRO A 126 -16.41 3.24 3.18
CA PRO A 126 -16.22 2.42 1.97
C PRO A 126 -14.78 2.42 1.48
N VAL A 127 -14.24 1.22 1.22
CA VAL A 127 -12.92 1.02 0.59
C VAL A 127 -13.14 0.47 -0.81
N LYS A 128 -12.76 1.27 -1.82
CA LYS A 128 -12.92 0.97 -3.25
C LYS A 128 -11.58 0.68 -3.94
N LYS A 129 -10.46 1.08 -3.32
CA LYS A 129 -9.10 0.91 -3.83
C LYS A 129 -8.18 0.47 -2.70
N VAL A 130 -7.31 -0.51 -2.96
CA VAL A 130 -6.29 -0.98 -2.01
C VAL A 130 -4.92 -0.87 -2.66
N VAL A 131 -3.97 -0.28 -1.97
CA VAL A 131 -2.57 -0.18 -2.40
C VAL A 131 -1.67 -0.90 -1.39
N PHE A 132 -0.86 -1.83 -1.86
CA PHE A 132 0.10 -2.58 -1.05
C PHE A 132 1.41 -1.79 -0.98
N MET A 133 1.33 -0.63 -0.30
CA MET A 133 2.42 0.35 -0.18
C MET A 133 2.64 0.79 1.28
N GLY A 134 2.06 0.06 2.24
CA GLY A 134 2.28 0.26 3.67
C GLY A 134 3.61 -0.31 4.12
N MET A 135 3.63 -0.93 5.29
CA MET A 135 4.84 -1.56 5.81
C MET A 135 5.13 -2.85 5.05
N GLY A 136 6.39 -3.01 4.59
CA GLY A 136 6.88 -4.21 3.92
C GLY A 136 7.11 -4.06 2.41
N GLU A 137 7.80 -5.07 1.87
CA GLU A 137 7.95 -5.31 0.42
C GLU A 137 7.06 -6.48 0.02
N PRO A 138 5.96 -6.25 -0.73
CA PRO A 138 5.03 -7.30 -1.11
C PRO A 138 5.66 -8.50 -1.83
N ALA A 139 6.72 -8.28 -2.60
CA ALA A 139 7.42 -9.36 -3.29
C ALA A 139 8.14 -10.33 -2.34
N HIS A 140 8.54 -9.89 -1.15
CA HIS A 140 9.10 -10.76 -0.12
C HIS A 140 8.04 -11.62 0.58
N ASN A 141 6.76 -11.28 0.42
CA ASN A 141 5.59 -11.99 0.93
C ASN A 141 4.62 -12.36 -0.19
N LEU A 142 5.15 -12.76 -1.34
CA LEU A 142 4.44 -12.80 -2.61
C LEU A 142 3.19 -13.69 -2.57
N ASP A 143 3.29 -14.90 -2.01
CA ASP A 143 2.18 -15.85 -1.99
C ASP A 143 0.99 -15.31 -1.18
N ASN A 144 1.23 -14.84 0.03
CA ASN A 144 0.17 -14.27 0.88
C ASN A 144 -0.45 -13.01 0.27
N VAL A 145 0.37 -12.17 -0.38
CA VAL A 145 -0.13 -10.94 -1.03
C VAL A 145 -0.97 -11.26 -2.26
N LEU A 146 -0.56 -12.23 -3.09
CA LEU A 146 -1.35 -12.65 -4.24
C LEU A 146 -2.67 -13.30 -3.82
N GLU A 147 -2.67 -14.14 -2.78
CA GLU A 147 -3.91 -14.71 -2.20
C GLU A 147 -4.82 -13.59 -1.66
N ALA A 148 -4.27 -12.61 -0.94
CA ALA A 148 -5.04 -11.46 -0.48
C ALA A 148 -5.65 -10.66 -1.64
N ILE A 149 -4.91 -10.46 -2.74
CA ILE A 149 -5.41 -9.81 -3.95
C ILE A 149 -6.56 -10.59 -4.57
N ASP A 150 -6.44 -11.90 -4.68
CA ASP A 150 -7.52 -12.74 -5.22
C ASP A 150 -8.78 -12.66 -4.36
N LEU A 151 -8.65 -12.75 -3.03
CA LEU A 151 -9.77 -12.62 -2.10
C LEU A 151 -10.44 -11.23 -2.20
N LEU A 152 -9.63 -10.17 -2.28
CA LEU A 152 -10.15 -8.79 -2.40
C LEU A 152 -10.80 -8.53 -3.75
N GLY A 153 -10.29 -9.11 -4.82
CA GLY A 153 -10.82 -8.96 -6.16
C GLY A 153 -12.10 -9.77 -6.41
N THR A 154 -12.16 -10.97 -5.87
CA THR A 154 -13.32 -11.88 -6.01
C THR A 154 -14.41 -11.59 -4.98
N GLU A 155 -14.17 -11.96 -3.72
CA GLU A 155 -15.17 -11.84 -2.64
C GLU A 155 -15.25 -10.42 -2.09
N GLY A 156 -14.14 -9.68 -2.07
CA GLY A 156 -14.08 -8.30 -1.61
C GLY A 156 -14.73 -7.29 -2.57
N GLY A 157 -14.93 -7.68 -3.84
CA GLY A 157 -15.58 -6.87 -4.87
C GLY A 157 -14.79 -5.61 -5.26
N ILE A 158 -13.45 -5.65 -5.14
CA ILE A 158 -12.57 -4.56 -5.57
C ILE A 158 -12.10 -4.85 -7.00
N GLY A 159 -12.38 -3.94 -7.93
CA GLY A 159 -11.93 -4.11 -9.31
C GLY A 159 -10.40 -4.23 -9.41
N GLN A 160 -9.92 -5.15 -10.24
CA GLN A 160 -8.49 -5.51 -10.33
C GLN A 160 -7.54 -4.30 -10.51
N LYS A 161 -7.94 -3.29 -11.28
CA LYS A 161 -7.15 -2.04 -11.49
C LYS A 161 -7.15 -1.11 -10.27
N ASN A 162 -7.99 -1.39 -9.29
CA ASN A 162 -8.02 -0.72 -7.99
C ASN A 162 -7.24 -1.47 -6.90
N LEU A 163 -6.68 -2.64 -7.21
CA LEU A 163 -5.69 -3.34 -6.42
C LEU A 163 -4.32 -2.99 -6.99
N VAL A 164 -3.45 -2.37 -6.20
CA VAL A 164 -2.14 -1.90 -6.66
C VAL A 164 -1.03 -2.63 -5.93
N PHE A 165 -0.35 -3.52 -6.63
CA PHE A 165 0.83 -4.23 -6.13
C PHE A 165 2.05 -3.32 -6.30
N SER A 166 2.76 -3.02 -5.21
CA SER A 166 4.00 -2.23 -5.26
C SER A 166 5.21 -3.11 -5.00
N THR A 167 6.33 -2.87 -5.70
CA THR A 167 7.57 -3.62 -5.49
C THR A 167 8.80 -2.80 -5.86
N VAL A 168 9.94 -3.18 -5.28
CA VAL A 168 11.26 -2.68 -5.67
C VAL A 168 11.83 -3.41 -6.90
N GLY A 169 11.08 -4.33 -7.50
CA GLY A 169 11.44 -4.99 -8.76
C GLY A 169 12.00 -6.41 -8.60
N ASP A 170 11.36 -7.24 -7.76
CA ASP A 170 11.67 -8.67 -7.70
C ASP A 170 11.21 -9.37 -8.98
N PRO A 171 12.08 -10.13 -9.68
CA PRO A 171 11.74 -10.81 -10.94
C PRO A 171 10.52 -11.71 -10.86
N ARG A 172 10.32 -12.39 -9.73
CA ARG A 172 9.18 -13.28 -9.49
C ARG A 172 7.82 -12.58 -9.65
N VAL A 173 7.78 -11.27 -9.41
CA VAL A 173 6.55 -10.49 -9.58
C VAL A 173 6.17 -10.38 -11.04
N PHE A 174 7.14 -10.10 -11.92
CA PHE A 174 6.90 -9.96 -13.36
C PHE A 174 6.48 -11.28 -14.01
N GLU A 175 6.94 -12.40 -13.47
CA GLU A 175 6.56 -13.75 -13.93
C GLU A 175 5.15 -14.12 -13.44
N ARG A 176 4.86 -13.90 -12.16
CA ARG A 176 3.65 -14.43 -11.51
C ARG A 176 2.42 -13.56 -11.68
N LEU A 177 2.59 -12.23 -11.65
CA LEU A 177 1.46 -11.29 -11.69
C LEU A 177 0.59 -11.45 -12.95
N PRO A 178 1.15 -11.61 -14.17
CA PRO A 178 0.35 -11.80 -15.37
C PRO A 178 -0.45 -13.10 -15.40
N GLN A 179 -0.03 -14.10 -14.61
CA GLN A 179 -0.66 -15.42 -14.53
C GLN A 179 -1.83 -15.48 -13.54
N GLN A 180 -2.01 -14.43 -12.71
CA GLN A 180 -3.08 -14.42 -11.71
C GLN A 180 -4.46 -14.27 -12.36
N GLN A 181 -5.50 -14.79 -11.69
CA GLN A 181 -6.88 -14.56 -12.08
C GLN A 181 -7.25 -13.08 -11.93
N ILE A 182 -6.90 -12.48 -10.79
CA ILE A 182 -7.03 -11.05 -10.54
C ILE A 182 -5.68 -10.39 -10.83
N LYS A 183 -5.64 -9.56 -11.87
CA LYS A 183 -4.41 -8.87 -12.33
C LYS A 183 -4.38 -7.46 -11.78
N PRO A 184 -3.68 -7.20 -10.65
CA PRO A 184 -3.60 -5.85 -10.08
C PRO A 184 -2.77 -4.92 -10.98
N ALA A 185 -2.95 -3.62 -10.76
CA ALA A 185 -2.03 -2.63 -11.32
C ALA A 185 -0.65 -2.78 -10.65
N LEU A 186 0.43 -2.73 -11.45
CA LEU A 186 1.79 -2.81 -10.93
C LEU A 186 2.36 -1.41 -10.69
N ALA A 187 2.93 -1.21 -9.51
CA ALA A 187 3.71 -0.03 -9.15
C ALA A 187 5.15 -0.45 -8.87
N LEU A 188 6.11 0.11 -9.61
CA LEU A 188 7.54 -0.23 -9.49
C LEU A 188 8.33 0.95 -8.91
N SER A 189 9.01 0.72 -7.79
CA SER A 189 9.92 1.66 -7.16
C SER A 189 11.21 1.77 -7.99
N LEU A 190 11.32 2.80 -8.83
CA LEU A 190 12.48 3.04 -9.69
C LEU A 190 13.51 3.94 -9.00
N HIS A 191 13.12 5.14 -8.60
CA HIS A 191 13.84 6.16 -7.82
C HIS A 191 15.14 6.70 -8.41
N SER A 192 15.75 6.05 -9.41
CA SER A 192 16.89 6.55 -10.19
C SER A 192 16.99 5.81 -11.52
N THR A 193 17.50 6.49 -12.54
CA THR A 193 17.90 5.90 -13.84
C THR A 193 19.34 5.39 -13.83
N ASN A 194 20.10 5.72 -12.80
CA ASN A 194 21.45 5.27 -12.56
C ASN A 194 21.44 4.07 -11.62
N ALA A 195 22.00 2.94 -12.06
CA ALA A 195 22.00 1.68 -11.30
C ALA A 195 22.71 1.80 -9.93
N GLU A 196 23.81 2.54 -9.87
CA GLU A 196 24.58 2.74 -8.63
C GLU A 196 23.79 3.59 -7.63
N ARG A 197 23.22 4.72 -8.08
CA ARG A 197 22.39 5.57 -7.23
C ARG A 197 21.13 4.81 -6.75
N ARG A 198 20.51 4.04 -7.64
CA ARG A 198 19.39 3.20 -7.26
C ARG A 198 19.75 2.19 -6.16
N ARG A 199 20.93 1.58 -6.25
CA ARG A 199 21.46 0.66 -5.23
C ARG A 199 21.68 1.35 -3.88
N GLN A 200 22.17 2.59 -3.89
CA GLN A 200 22.34 3.39 -2.68
C GLN A 200 20.99 3.72 -2.04
N LEU A 201 19.98 4.06 -2.85
CA LEU A 201 18.63 4.38 -2.36
C LEU A 201 17.85 3.15 -1.88
N LEU A 202 18.06 1.99 -2.51
CA LEU A 202 17.40 0.72 -2.25
C LEU A 202 18.42 -0.39 -1.98
N PRO A 203 19.08 -0.41 -0.82
CA PRO A 203 20.30 -1.22 -0.60
C PRO A 203 20.12 -2.73 -0.80
N ARG A 204 18.93 -3.26 -0.49
CA ARG A 204 18.64 -4.71 -0.58
C ARG A 204 17.55 -5.01 -1.63
N ALA A 205 17.29 -4.11 -2.57
CA ALA A 205 16.53 -4.44 -3.76
C ALA A 205 17.35 -5.36 -4.69
N PRO A 206 16.70 -6.13 -5.56
CA PRO A 206 17.39 -6.90 -6.59
C PRO A 206 18.31 -6.00 -7.44
N ARG A 207 19.50 -6.51 -7.74
CA ARG A 207 20.53 -5.80 -8.53
C ARG A 207 20.23 -5.96 -10.02
N ILE A 208 19.18 -5.31 -10.48
CA ILE A 208 18.76 -5.30 -11.88
C ILE A 208 18.99 -3.88 -12.42
N ASP A 209 19.53 -3.81 -13.63
CA ASP A 209 19.71 -2.52 -14.30
C ASP A 209 18.36 -1.81 -14.52
N PRO A 210 18.26 -0.49 -14.35
CA PRO A 210 17.04 0.25 -14.61
C PRO A 210 16.44 0.02 -16.01
N GLN A 211 17.27 -0.17 -17.03
CA GLN A 211 16.80 -0.48 -18.39
C GLN A 211 16.09 -1.85 -18.41
N GLU A 212 16.70 -2.88 -17.83
CA GLU A 212 16.13 -4.22 -17.72
C GLU A 212 14.83 -4.22 -16.92
N LEU A 213 14.79 -3.46 -15.79
CA LEU A 213 13.56 -3.27 -15.01
C LEU A 213 12.43 -2.64 -15.84
N MET A 214 12.76 -1.68 -16.71
CA MET A 214 11.78 -1.05 -17.60
C MET A 214 11.24 -2.04 -18.63
N GLU A 215 12.06 -2.97 -19.11
CA GLU A 215 11.66 -4.01 -20.06
C GLU A 215 10.76 -5.05 -19.43
N LEU A 216 11.13 -5.55 -18.25
CA LEU A 216 10.29 -6.45 -17.44
C LEU A 216 8.94 -5.80 -17.09
N GLY A 217 8.96 -4.54 -16.68
CA GLY A 217 7.77 -3.75 -16.38
C GLY A 217 6.87 -3.56 -17.60
N GLU A 218 7.44 -3.26 -18.76
CA GLU A 218 6.68 -3.12 -20.02
C GLU A 218 6.02 -4.44 -20.43
N ALA A 219 6.75 -5.55 -20.38
CA ALA A 219 6.20 -6.87 -20.69
C ALA A 219 5.01 -7.19 -19.76
N CYS A 220 5.15 -6.94 -18.46
CA CYS A 220 4.08 -7.11 -17.48
C CYS A 220 2.89 -6.19 -17.78
N ALA A 221 3.12 -4.90 -18.05
CA ALA A 221 2.07 -3.92 -18.35
C ALA A 221 1.23 -4.33 -19.56
N ARG A 222 1.88 -4.84 -20.61
CA ARG A 222 1.19 -5.37 -21.80
C ARG A 222 0.39 -6.63 -21.50
N ALA A 223 0.94 -7.54 -20.70
CA ALA A 223 0.27 -8.79 -20.33
C ALA A 223 -0.96 -8.58 -19.43
N VAL A 224 -0.97 -7.55 -18.59
CA VAL A 224 -2.11 -7.21 -17.71
C VAL A 224 -3.05 -6.15 -18.31
N ASP A 225 -2.73 -5.61 -19.48
CA ASP A 225 -3.47 -4.54 -20.17
C ASP A 225 -3.72 -3.33 -19.27
N TYR A 226 -2.65 -2.88 -18.58
CA TYR A 226 -2.69 -1.70 -17.73
C TYR A 226 -1.30 -1.07 -17.58
N PRO A 227 -1.17 0.29 -17.70
CA PRO A 227 0.14 0.93 -17.65
C PRO A 227 0.81 0.71 -16.30
N ILE A 228 2.10 0.36 -16.33
CA ILE A 228 2.90 0.29 -15.13
C ILE A 228 3.08 1.69 -14.52
N GLN A 229 3.08 1.77 -13.20
CA GLN A 229 3.24 3.00 -12.45
C GLN A 229 4.63 3.04 -11.82
N TYR A 230 5.58 3.74 -12.43
CA TYR A 230 6.89 3.93 -11.83
C TYR A 230 6.81 4.96 -10.71
N GLN A 231 7.27 4.57 -9.53
CA GLN A 231 7.29 5.42 -8.34
C GLN A 231 8.68 6.03 -8.19
N TRP A 232 8.73 7.33 -7.93
CA TRP A 232 9.95 8.09 -7.79
C TRP A 232 9.83 9.04 -6.61
N THR A 233 10.40 8.66 -5.48
CA THR A 233 10.54 9.57 -4.34
C THR A 233 11.58 10.63 -4.67
N LEU A 234 11.17 11.89 -4.71
CA LEU A 234 12.02 13.02 -5.06
C LEU A 234 12.84 13.46 -3.84
N LEU A 235 14.15 13.37 -3.97
CA LEU A 235 15.14 13.76 -2.96
C LEU A 235 16.02 14.88 -3.55
N ALA A 236 16.00 16.07 -2.91
CA ALA A 236 16.71 17.24 -3.38
C ALA A 236 18.23 17.00 -3.50
N GLY A 237 18.80 17.35 -4.64
CA GLY A 237 20.24 17.19 -4.93
C GLY A 237 20.70 15.74 -5.13
N ILE A 238 19.80 14.75 -5.05
CA ILE A 238 20.14 13.33 -5.17
C ILE A 238 19.61 12.75 -6.49
N ASN A 239 18.30 12.80 -6.71
CA ASN A 239 17.67 12.21 -7.89
C ASN A 239 16.72 13.16 -8.62
N ASP A 240 16.91 14.46 -8.46
CA ASP A 240 16.17 15.55 -9.12
C ASP A 240 17.02 16.32 -10.14
N SER A 241 18.18 15.77 -10.56
CA SER A 241 19.11 16.39 -11.50
C SER A 241 18.59 16.37 -12.95
N GLN A 242 19.23 17.17 -13.84
CA GLN A 242 18.94 17.13 -15.27
C GLN A 242 19.31 15.77 -15.88
N GLU A 243 20.40 15.16 -15.43
CA GLU A 243 20.84 13.84 -15.87
C GLU A 243 19.78 12.75 -15.62
N GLU A 244 19.12 12.78 -14.46
CA GLU A 244 18.01 11.85 -14.15
C GLU A 244 16.80 12.11 -15.05
N MET A 245 16.46 13.39 -15.33
CA MET A 245 15.38 13.71 -16.25
C MET A 245 15.65 13.18 -17.67
N ASP A 246 16.89 13.34 -18.16
CA ASP A 246 17.29 12.83 -19.47
C ASP A 246 17.33 11.29 -19.49
N GLY A 247 17.74 10.69 -18.37
CA GLY A 247 17.64 9.24 -18.14
C GLY A 247 16.19 8.74 -18.21
N ILE A 248 15.26 9.44 -17.55
CA ILE A 248 13.83 9.11 -17.59
C ILE A 248 13.32 9.18 -19.03
N LEU A 249 13.67 10.23 -19.80
CA LEU A 249 13.24 10.34 -21.20
C LEU A 249 13.70 9.14 -22.04
N ARG A 250 14.94 8.68 -21.84
CA ARG A 250 15.47 7.50 -22.55
C ARG A 250 14.72 6.24 -22.17
N LEU A 251 14.55 6.00 -20.86
CA LEU A 251 13.92 4.79 -20.33
C LEU A 251 12.44 4.68 -20.67
N PHE A 252 11.70 5.79 -20.68
CA PHE A 252 10.25 5.81 -20.90
C PHE A 252 9.84 5.86 -22.37
N LYS A 253 10.79 6.01 -23.30
CA LYS A 253 10.48 6.12 -24.73
C LYS A 253 9.70 4.91 -25.23
N GLY A 254 8.45 5.14 -25.66
CA GLY A 254 7.57 4.09 -26.21
C GLY A 254 6.98 3.13 -25.19
N LYS A 255 7.17 3.38 -23.88
CA LYS A 255 6.68 2.50 -22.81
C LYS A 255 5.24 2.79 -22.44
N TYR A 256 4.48 1.74 -22.14
CA TYR A 256 3.11 1.83 -21.60
C TYR A 256 3.15 2.06 -20.09
N ALA A 257 3.46 3.28 -19.69
CA ALA A 257 3.85 3.61 -18.34
C ALA A 257 3.39 5.01 -17.90
N VAL A 258 3.31 5.20 -16.58
CA VAL A 258 3.09 6.48 -15.90
C VAL A 258 4.21 6.69 -14.88
N LEU A 259 4.80 7.86 -14.85
CA LEU A 259 5.75 8.26 -13.81
C LEU A 259 5.01 9.02 -12.70
N ASN A 260 5.08 8.52 -11.49
CA ASN A 260 4.59 9.18 -10.27
C ASN A 260 5.77 9.78 -9.52
N LEU A 261 5.91 11.09 -9.55
CA LEU A 261 6.85 11.83 -8.73
C LEU A 261 6.23 12.04 -7.35
N ILE A 262 6.86 11.51 -6.31
CA ILE A 262 6.41 11.57 -4.93
C ILE A 262 7.37 12.51 -4.18
N PRO A 263 6.97 13.75 -3.89
CA PRO A 263 7.80 14.63 -3.10
C PRO A 263 8.08 13.98 -1.74
N TYR A 264 9.34 14.02 -1.33
CA TYR A 264 9.78 13.38 -0.09
C TYR A 264 8.98 13.85 1.13
N ASN A 265 8.61 12.92 1.98
CA ASN A 265 7.98 13.20 3.28
C ASN A 265 9.08 13.15 4.34
N SER A 266 9.35 14.28 4.99
CA SER A 266 10.41 14.38 6.00
C SER A 266 10.21 13.36 7.11
N LEU A 267 11.31 12.76 7.55
CA LEU A 267 11.38 11.86 8.68
C LEU A 267 12.09 12.60 9.83
N GLU A 268 11.91 12.13 11.06
CA GLU A 268 12.71 12.63 12.17
C GLU A 268 14.19 12.23 11.97
N ASP A 269 15.09 13.13 12.21
CA ASP A 269 16.55 12.94 12.21
C ASP A 269 17.11 12.40 10.87
N ASP A 270 16.63 12.90 9.73
CA ASP A 270 17.15 12.47 8.45
C ASP A 270 17.78 13.64 7.66
N GLU A 271 18.75 13.28 6.78
CA GLU A 271 19.52 14.22 5.98
C GLU A 271 18.83 14.59 4.66
N PHE A 272 17.71 13.93 4.33
CA PHE A 272 17.04 14.11 3.04
C PHE A 272 16.12 15.31 3.07
N GLN A 273 16.05 15.98 1.94
CA GLN A 273 15.18 17.15 1.76
C GLN A 273 14.25 16.96 0.55
N ARG A 274 13.08 17.52 0.69
CA ARG A 274 12.12 17.62 -0.41
C ARG A 274 12.60 18.71 -1.39
N PRO A 275 12.61 18.48 -2.71
CA PRO A 275 12.91 19.53 -3.67
C PRO A 275 11.92 20.69 -3.57
N ALA A 276 12.40 21.90 -3.88
CA ALA A 276 11.55 23.09 -3.97
C ALA A 276 10.39 22.89 -4.96
N GLY A 277 9.25 23.52 -4.69
CA GLY A 277 8.05 23.38 -5.53
C GLY A 277 8.30 23.77 -6.98
N GLU A 278 9.08 24.84 -7.23
CA GLU A 278 9.47 25.27 -8.57
C GLU A 278 10.27 24.21 -9.30
N ARG A 279 11.18 23.51 -8.60
CA ARG A 279 11.97 22.42 -9.19
C ARG A 279 11.07 21.27 -9.61
N ILE A 280 10.12 20.86 -8.77
CA ILE A 280 9.15 19.80 -9.10
C ILE A 280 8.33 20.20 -10.34
N VAL A 281 7.84 21.43 -10.41
CA VAL A 281 7.08 21.95 -11.55
C VAL A 281 7.93 21.95 -12.83
N GLN A 282 9.20 22.36 -12.74
CA GLN A 282 10.14 22.31 -13.87
C GLN A 282 10.34 20.88 -14.39
N MET A 283 10.57 19.91 -13.49
CA MET A 283 10.72 18.50 -13.84
C MET A 283 9.48 17.96 -14.56
N VAL A 284 8.29 18.21 -14.01
CA VAL A 284 7.03 17.76 -14.60
C VAL A 284 6.85 18.36 -16.00
N ARG A 285 7.06 19.67 -16.16
CA ARG A 285 6.93 20.32 -17.46
C ARG A 285 7.94 19.78 -18.47
N TYR A 286 9.18 19.59 -18.05
CA TYR A 286 10.25 19.04 -18.89
C TYR A 286 9.93 17.65 -19.42
N LEU A 287 9.49 16.76 -18.54
CA LEU A 287 9.15 15.36 -18.87
C LEU A 287 7.86 15.28 -19.70
N HIS A 288 6.83 16.02 -19.27
CA HIS A 288 5.53 15.99 -19.93
C HIS A 288 5.56 16.54 -21.35
N SER A 289 6.28 17.65 -21.57
CA SER A 289 6.45 18.24 -22.92
C SER A 289 7.24 17.33 -23.88
N ARG A 290 7.90 16.28 -23.36
CA ARG A 290 8.67 15.30 -24.14
C ARG A 290 8.01 13.90 -24.14
N GLY A 291 6.71 13.84 -23.81
CA GLY A 291 5.88 12.66 -23.97
C GLY A 291 5.90 11.66 -22.80
N VAL A 292 6.52 11.98 -21.67
CA VAL A 292 6.43 11.14 -20.46
C VAL A 292 5.22 11.55 -19.63
N LEU A 293 4.22 10.66 -19.51
CA LEU A 293 3.06 10.90 -18.65
C LEU A 293 3.49 10.93 -17.19
N THR A 294 3.65 12.14 -16.67
CA THR A 294 4.19 12.41 -15.33
C THR A 294 3.11 13.00 -14.43
N LYS A 295 3.00 12.47 -13.20
CA LYS A 295 2.08 12.96 -12.17
C LYS A 295 2.84 13.28 -10.90
N VAL A 296 2.53 14.39 -10.25
CA VAL A 296 2.95 14.64 -8.87
C VAL A 296 1.94 13.98 -7.94
N ARG A 297 2.42 13.12 -7.07
CA ARG A 297 1.62 12.39 -6.11
C ARG A 297 2.00 12.83 -4.70
N ASN A 298 1.27 13.79 -4.16
CA ASN A 298 1.40 14.13 -2.75
C ASN A 298 0.87 12.96 -1.91
N SER A 299 1.65 12.55 -0.92
CA SER A 299 1.21 11.53 0.05
C SER A 299 0.07 12.09 0.89
N ALA A 300 -0.92 11.26 1.16
CA ALA A 300 -1.99 11.58 2.11
C ALA A 300 -1.48 11.38 3.54
N GLY A 301 -1.98 12.17 4.49
CA GLY A 301 -1.69 12.02 5.91
C GLY A 301 -0.23 12.33 6.29
N GLN A 302 0.42 13.27 5.61
CA GLN A 302 1.81 13.65 5.92
C GLN A 302 1.94 14.22 7.33
N ASP A 303 0.94 14.96 7.78
CA ASP A 303 0.84 15.63 9.08
C ASP A 303 0.64 14.66 10.28
N ILE A 304 0.33 13.40 9.98
CA ILE A 304 0.11 12.35 10.98
C ILE A 304 1.08 11.17 10.80
N ASP A 305 2.23 11.36 10.17
CA ASP A 305 3.19 10.30 9.80
C ASP A 305 2.58 9.14 9.00
N GLY A 306 1.52 9.41 8.22
CA GLY A 306 0.82 8.44 7.38
C GLY A 306 1.29 8.44 5.92
N GLY A 307 2.20 9.34 5.53
CA GLY A 307 2.71 9.44 4.18
C GLY A 307 3.63 8.29 3.79
N CYS A 308 3.89 8.17 2.48
CA CYS A 308 4.83 7.17 1.96
C CYS A 308 6.20 7.30 2.64
N GLY A 309 6.72 6.20 3.19
CA GLY A 309 7.99 6.12 3.89
C GLY A 309 7.91 6.44 5.39
N GLN A 310 6.81 6.97 5.92
CA GLN A 310 6.71 7.41 7.32
C GLN A 310 6.25 6.31 8.30
N LEU A 311 5.64 5.24 7.82
CA LEU A 311 5.07 4.18 8.66
C LEU A 311 6.16 3.39 9.41
N ARG A 312 5.99 3.20 10.71
CA ARG A 312 6.94 2.49 11.58
C ARG A 312 6.32 1.74 12.76
N ALA A 313 4.98 1.64 12.80
CA ALA A 313 4.23 1.00 13.87
C ALA A 313 4.55 1.54 15.28
N ARG A 314 4.63 2.85 15.41
CA ARG A 314 4.81 3.47 16.73
C ARG A 314 3.59 3.21 17.60
N ALA A 315 3.81 2.62 18.78
CA ALA A 315 2.91 2.84 19.91
C ALA A 315 2.98 4.32 20.26
N VAL A 316 1.95 5.08 19.92
CA VAL A 316 1.83 6.46 20.42
C VAL A 316 1.53 6.32 21.91
N GLU A 317 2.38 6.86 22.77
CA GLU A 317 1.96 7.14 24.15
C GLU A 317 0.64 7.90 24.07
N LEU A 318 -0.42 7.32 24.64
CA LEU A 318 -1.71 7.98 24.76
C LEU A 318 -1.46 9.26 25.53
N VAL A 319 -1.35 10.38 24.84
CA VAL A 319 -1.45 11.69 25.46
C VAL A 319 -2.82 11.71 26.13
N ASN A 320 -2.77 11.66 27.44
CA ASN A 320 -3.91 11.56 28.33
C ASN A 320 -4.82 12.78 28.11
N THR A 321 -5.81 12.65 27.22
CA THR A 321 -6.82 13.68 26.94
C THR A 321 -7.82 13.86 28.08
N SER A 322 -7.48 13.42 29.30
CA SER A 322 -8.26 13.65 30.52
C SER A 322 -8.23 15.10 31.04
N ARG A 323 -7.65 16.05 30.26
CA ARG A 323 -7.68 17.50 30.57
C ARG A 323 -8.63 18.29 29.69
N LEU A 324 -9.76 17.76 29.30
CA LEU A 324 -10.81 18.56 28.67
C LEU A 324 -12.07 18.59 29.53
N LYS A 325 -12.28 19.77 30.11
CA LYS A 325 -13.53 20.36 30.59
C LYS A 325 -14.05 19.90 31.95
N ARG A 326 -13.51 20.53 33.01
CA ARG A 326 -14.39 21.09 34.04
C ARG A 326 -14.69 22.53 33.61
N LEU A 327 -15.89 22.77 33.09
CA LEU A 327 -16.47 24.08 33.00
C LEU A 327 -16.91 24.45 34.44
N PRO A 328 -16.66 25.69 34.93
CA PRO A 328 -17.19 26.12 36.19
C PRO A 328 -18.70 26.38 36.09
N THR A 329 -19.41 25.98 37.13
CA THR A 329 -20.81 26.31 37.41
C THR A 329 -21.02 27.80 37.51
#